data_a5e16351ba679b563b9fd4687a066cae
#
_entry.id   a5e16351ba679b563b9fd4687a066cae
#
_cell.length_a   1.000
_cell.length_b   1.000
_cell.length_c   1.000
_cell.angle_alpha   90.00
_cell.angle_beta   90.00
_cell.angle_gamma   90.00
#
_symmetry.space_group_name_H-M   'P 1'
#
loop_
_entity.id
_entity.type
_entity.pdbx_description
1 polymer ?
#
loop_
_entity_poly.entity_id
_entity_poly.type
_entity_poly.pdbx_seq_one_letter_code
_entity_poly.pdbx_strand_id
1 'polypeptide(L)'
;NIYTENIEGIQVHKYGAHIFHTSNKEVWQYVNQFAEFNRYTNSPVARYKHELYNMPFNMNTFNKLWGVITPDEAKAKIEEERKEAGITEPKNLEEQAISLVGKTIYEKLVKGYTEKQWGRRATELPSFIIKRLPVRFIYDNNYFRDTYQGIPIGGYTLIIEKMLSGIEVKLNYDFFEHKDELKKIADRIVFTGPIDK
;
A
#
# COMPACT_ATOMS: atom_id res chain seq x y z
N ASN A 1 3.51 5.26 -13.15
CA ASN A 1 4.54 5.98 -12.38
C ASN A 1 5.48 5.06 -11.62
N ILE A 2 5.99 4.03 -12.31
CA ILE A 2 6.94 3.05 -11.74
C ILE A 2 8.38 3.33 -12.20
N TYR A 3 8.69 4.56 -12.60
CA TYR A 3 10.03 4.94 -13.05
C TYR A 3 11.06 4.73 -11.93
N THR A 4 12.09 3.96 -12.26
CA THR A 4 13.24 3.69 -11.41
C THR A 4 14.49 4.26 -12.05
N GLU A 5 15.23 5.02 -11.29
CA GLU A 5 16.50 5.63 -11.70
C GLU A 5 17.65 4.99 -10.92
N ASN A 6 18.74 4.68 -11.63
CA ASN A 6 19.96 4.24 -10.94
C ASN A 6 20.79 5.46 -10.56
N ILE A 7 20.97 5.68 -9.27
CA ILE A 7 21.80 6.76 -8.73
C ILE A 7 22.91 6.12 -7.89
N GLU A 8 24.14 6.21 -8.38
CA GLU A 8 25.32 5.66 -7.70
C GLU A 8 25.19 4.17 -7.34
N GLY A 9 24.58 3.37 -8.22
CA GLY A 9 24.34 1.94 -8.01
C GLY A 9 23.07 1.61 -7.18
N ILE A 10 22.33 2.61 -6.72
CA ILE A 10 21.07 2.43 -5.97
C ILE A 10 19.89 2.60 -6.92
N GLN A 11 18.97 1.64 -6.91
CA GLN A 11 17.71 1.72 -7.65
C GLN A 11 16.70 2.59 -6.89
N VAL A 12 16.50 3.82 -7.34
CA VAL A 12 15.62 4.81 -6.70
C VAL A 12 14.26 4.82 -7.40
N HIS A 13 13.20 4.45 -6.68
CA HIS A 13 11.83 4.57 -7.15
C HIS A 13 11.38 6.03 -7.02
N LYS A 14 11.36 6.78 -8.12
CA LYS A 14 11.15 8.24 -8.13
C LYS A 14 9.78 8.69 -7.62
N TYR A 15 8.77 7.88 -7.76
CA TYR A 15 7.36 8.21 -7.44
C TYR A 15 6.79 7.35 -6.30
N GLY A 16 7.64 6.90 -5.40
CA GLY A 16 7.29 6.07 -4.26
C GLY A 16 7.68 4.60 -4.42
N ALA A 17 7.80 3.91 -3.31
CA ALA A 17 8.20 2.52 -3.28
C ALA A 17 7.15 1.63 -3.96
N HIS A 18 7.60 0.81 -4.90
CA HIS A 18 6.79 -0.18 -5.59
C HIS A 18 7.36 -1.57 -5.30
N ILE A 19 6.53 -2.45 -4.77
CA ILE A 19 6.85 -3.86 -4.58
C ILE A 19 5.82 -4.64 -5.38
N PHE A 20 6.26 -5.44 -6.35
CA PHE A 20 5.37 -6.29 -7.11
C PHE A 20 4.91 -7.46 -6.24
N HIS A 21 3.60 -7.71 -6.21
CA HIS A 21 3.03 -8.85 -5.51
C HIS A 21 1.76 -9.36 -6.21
N THR A 22 1.56 -10.65 -6.21
CA THR A 22 0.37 -11.31 -6.78
C THR A 22 0.23 -12.74 -6.25
N SER A 23 -0.99 -13.23 -6.15
CA SER A 23 -1.27 -14.67 -5.96
C SER A 23 -1.61 -15.38 -7.28
N ASN A 24 -1.74 -14.61 -8.38
CA ASN A 24 -2.00 -15.18 -9.69
C ASN A 24 -0.70 -15.67 -10.33
N LYS A 25 -0.61 -17.00 -10.54
CA LYS A 25 0.57 -17.65 -11.15
C LYS A 25 0.83 -17.19 -12.58
N GLU A 26 -0.22 -16.97 -13.38
CA GLU A 26 -0.09 -16.55 -14.78
C GLU A 26 0.49 -15.15 -14.86
N VAL A 27 0.01 -14.22 -14.02
CA VAL A 27 0.55 -12.87 -13.92
C VAL A 27 2.03 -12.90 -13.50
N TRP A 28 2.37 -13.73 -12.50
CA TRP A 28 3.76 -13.90 -12.08
C TRP A 28 4.64 -14.43 -13.19
N GLN A 29 4.20 -15.46 -13.90
CA GLN A 29 4.93 -16.02 -15.04
C GLN A 29 5.06 -15.01 -16.18
N TYR A 30 4.04 -14.21 -16.43
CA TYR A 30 4.07 -13.17 -17.46
C TYR A 30 5.13 -12.10 -17.18
N VAL A 31 5.13 -11.51 -15.97
CA VAL A 31 6.10 -10.46 -15.64
C VAL A 31 7.54 -10.94 -15.59
N ASN A 32 7.75 -12.22 -15.23
CA ASN A 32 9.07 -12.84 -15.23
C ASN A 32 9.67 -13.07 -16.65
N GLN A 33 8.90 -12.90 -17.72
CA GLN A 33 9.44 -12.87 -19.09
C GLN A 33 10.24 -11.59 -19.36
N PHE A 34 9.99 -10.52 -18.60
CA PHE A 34 10.60 -9.21 -18.81
C PHE A 34 11.69 -8.86 -17.80
N ALA A 35 11.65 -9.44 -16.59
CA ALA A 35 12.68 -9.25 -15.57
C ALA A 35 12.77 -10.43 -14.62
N GLU A 36 13.95 -10.60 -14.03
CA GLU A 36 14.14 -11.42 -12.85
C GLU A 36 13.74 -10.60 -11.61
N PHE A 37 13.02 -11.25 -10.67
CA PHE A 37 12.64 -10.63 -9.41
C PHE A 37 13.49 -11.18 -8.27
N ASN A 38 13.92 -10.29 -7.36
CA ASN A 38 14.54 -10.71 -6.13
C ASN A 38 13.50 -11.33 -5.18
N ARG A 39 13.97 -11.87 -4.03
CA ARG A 39 13.09 -12.43 -3.01
C ARG A 39 12.74 -11.43 -1.90
N TYR A 40 12.58 -10.16 -2.25
CA TYR A 40 12.26 -9.14 -1.28
C TYR A 40 10.90 -9.43 -0.63
N THR A 41 10.89 -9.51 0.70
CA THR A 41 9.68 -9.61 1.51
C THR A 41 9.40 -8.27 2.15
N ASN A 42 8.25 -7.68 1.85
CA ASN A 42 7.89 -6.38 2.40
C ASN A 42 7.49 -6.50 3.88
N SER A 43 8.34 -6.04 4.77
CA SER A 43 8.12 -6.03 6.22
C SER A 43 8.29 -4.62 6.78
N PRO A 44 7.30 -3.72 6.60
CA PRO A 44 7.40 -2.34 7.03
C PRO A 44 7.49 -2.23 8.56
N VAL A 45 8.17 -1.20 9.01
CA VAL A 45 8.28 -0.85 10.42
C VAL A 45 7.78 0.58 10.62
N ALA A 46 6.81 0.75 11.48
CA ALA A 46 6.32 2.06 11.90
C ALA A 46 7.14 2.58 13.08
N ARG A 47 7.53 3.86 13.03
CA ARG A 47 8.17 4.56 14.14
C ARG A 47 7.17 5.51 14.78
N TYR A 48 6.96 5.35 16.09
CA TYR A 48 6.23 6.30 16.91
C TYR A 48 7.13 6.80 18.05
N LYS A 49 7.50 8.07 18.01
CA LYS A 49 8.50 8.64 18.93
C LYS A 49 9.81 7.85 18.94
N HIS A 50 10.10 7.15 20.02
CA HIS A 50 11.29 6.30 20.19
C HIS A 50 11.00 4.79 20.10
N GLU A 51 9.77 4.43 19.75
CA GLU A 51 9.32 3.04 19.64
C GLU A 51 9.22 2.60 18.19
N LEU A 52 9.52 1.33 17.91
CA LEU A 52 9.37 0.69 16.60
C LEU A 52 8.33 -0.42 16.69
N TYR A 53 7.46 -0.48 15.68
CA TYR A 53 6.37 -1.44 15.59
C TYR A 53 6.36 -2.13 14.23
N ASN A 54 6.18 -3.45 14.22
CA ASN A 54 6.00 -4.20 12.97
C ASN A 54 4.63 -3.90 12.34
N MET A 55 4.61 -3.87 11.00
CA MET A 55 3.41 -3.70 10.20
C MET A 55 3.27 -4.88 9.22
N PRO A 56 2.05 -5.28 8.86
CA PRO A 56 0.74 -4.81 9.32
C PRO A 56 0.51 -5.13 10.80
N PHE A 57 -0.59 -4.64 11.41
CA PHE A 57 -0.92 -4.96 12.80
C PHE A 57 -1.04 -6.47 12.98
N ASN A 58 -0.06 -7.06 13.64
CA ASN A 58 0.06 -8.50 13.85
C ASN A 58 0.48 -8.80 15.31
N MET A 59 0.68 -10.07 15.64
CA MET A 59 1.03 -10.45 17.02
C MET A 59 2.34 -9.82 17.52
N ASN A 60 3.33 -9.56 16.65
CA ASN A 60 4.54 -8.82 17.05
C ASN A 60 4.22 -7.37 17.43
N THR A 61 3.28 -6.74 16.70
CA THR A 61 2.78 -5.39 17.02
C THR A 61 2.08 -5.38 18.38
N PHE A 62 1.18 -6.32 18.61
CA PHE A 62 0.38 -6.41 19.85
C PHE A 62 1.24 -6.79 21.06
N ASN A 63 2.20 -7.70 20.89
CA ASN A 63 3.17 -8.00 21.92
C ASN A 63 3.96 -6.74 22.33
N LYS A 64 4.41 -5.97 21.36
CA LYS A 64 5.15 -4.71 21.61
C LYS A 64 4.28 -3.65 22.28
N LEU A 65 2.99 -3.57 21.93
CA LEU A 65 2.05 -2.58 22.50
C LEU A 65 1.65 -2.93 23.94
N TRP A 66 1.33 -4.21 24.21
CA TRP A 66 0.62 -4.64 25.41
C TRP A 66 1.26 -5.81 26.15
N GLY A 67 2.35 -6.39 25.63
CA GLY A 67 2.99 -7.57 26.22
C GLY A 67 2.22 -8.88 26.04
N VAL A 68 1.15 -8.89 25.23
CA VAL A 68 0.33 -10.09 24.97
C VAL A 68 1.07 -11.10 24.10
N ILE A 69 0.81 -12.39 24.33
CA ILE A 69 1.50 -13.49 23.66
C ILE A 69 0.54 -14.27 22.77
N THR A 70 -0.71 -14.42 23.18
CA THR A 70 -1.71 -15.22 22.48
C THR A 70 -2.67 -14.37 21.64
N PRO A 71 -3.25 -14.92 20.55
CA PRO A 71 -4.29 -14.25 19.78
C PRO A 71 -5.49 -13.79 20.62
N ASP A 72 -5.89 -14.57 21.60
CA ASP A 72 -7.07 -14.28 22.42
C ASP A 72 -6.82 -13.13 23.40
N GLU A 73 -5.62 -13.02 23.97
CA GLU A 73 -5.21 -11.84 24.75
C GLU A 73 -5.21 -10.57 23.90
N ALA A 74 -4.70 -10.64 22.65
CA ALA A 74 -4.68 -9.50 21.75
C ALA A 74 -6.12 -9.07 21.36
N LYS A 75 -6.99 -10.02 21.04
CA LYS A 75 -8.41 -9.74 20.78
C LYS A 75 -9.10 -9.10 21.98
N ALA A 76 -8.85 -9.63 23.17
CA ALA A 76 -9.42 -9.11 24.41
C ALA A 76 -9.01 -7.65 24.64
N LYS A 77 -7.73 -7.32 24.42
CA LYS A 77 -7.23 -5.94 24.55
C LYS A 77 -7.87 -4.97 23.54
N ILE A 78 -8.00 -5.36 22.29
CA ILE A 78 -8.68 -4.56 21.26
C ILE A 78 -10.14 -4.35 21.67
N GLU A 79 -10.83 -5.39 22.11
CA GLU A 79 -12.24 -5.32 22.51
C GLU A 79 -12.46 -4.48 23.77
N GLU A 80 -11.55 -4.55 24.74
CA GLU A 80 -11.53 -3.69 25.92
C GLU A 80 -11.52 -2.22 25.53
N GLU A 81 -10.53 -1.80 24.72
CA GLU A 81 -10.38 -0.41 24.28
C GLU A 81 -11.55 0.06 23.39
N ARG A 82 -12.13 -0.83 22.58
CA ARG A 82 -13.33 -0.53 21.77
C ARG A 82 -14.54 -0.26 22.66
N LYS A 83 -14.74 -1.07 23.71
CA LYS A 83 -15.83 -0.91 24.69
C LYS A 83 -15.66 0.37 25.51
N GLU A 84 -14.43 0.65 25.97
CA GLU A 84 -14.12 1.90 26.68
C GLU A 84 -14.42 3.14 25.83
N ALA A 85 -14.15 3.09 24.53
CA ALA A 85 -14.44 4.18 23.61
C ALA A 85 -15.95 4.39 23.40
N GLY A 86 -16.77 3.34 23.52
CA GLY A 86 -18.23 3.39 23.44
C GLY A 86 -18.79 3.92 22.12
N ILE A 87 -18.02 3.84 21.01
CA ILE A 87 -18.38 4.39 19.72
C ILE A 87 -19.24 3.37 18.95
N THR A 88 -20.52 3.65 18.80
CA THR A 88 -21.47 2.83 18.03
C THR A 88 -21.70 3.33 16.63
N GLU A 89 -21.69 4.65 16.43
CA GLU A 89 -21.89 5.31 15.15
C GLU A 89 -20.76 6.32 14.90
N PRO A 90 -19.64 5.90 14.27
CA PRO A 90 -18.49 6.77 14.06
C PRO A 90 -18.79 7.88 13.06
N LYS A 91 -18.56 9.13 13.43
CA LYS A 91 -18.87 10.34 12.64
C LYS A 91 -17.71 10.78 11.75
N ASN A 92 -16.51 10.40 12.10
CA ASN A 92 -15.28 10.79 11.42
C ASN A 92 -14.27 9.63 11.40
N LEU A 93 -13.14 9.84 10.73
CA LEU A 93 -12.10 8.82 10.57
C LEU A 93 -11.48 8.39 11.91
N GLU A 94 -11.27 9.31 12.85
CA GLU A 94 -10.75 9.01 14.19
C GLU A 94 -11.66 8.03 14.92
N GLU A 95 -12.93 8.36 15.03
CA GLU A 95 -13.93 7.51 15.69
C GLU A 95 -14.05 6.14 14.99
N GLN A 96 -14.03 6.13 13.65
CA GLN A 96 -14.06 4.88 12.89
C GLN A 96 -12.84 4.00 13.17
N ALA A 97 -11.64 4.57 13.19
CA ALA A 97 -10.43 3.82 13.47
C ALA A 97 -10.42 3.26 14.89
N ILE A 98 -10.80 4.08 15.90
CA ILE A 98 -10.89 3.65 17.29
C ILE A 98 -11.93 2.54 17.46
N SER A 99 -13.09 2.63 16.81
CA SER A 99 -14.11 1.58 16.84
C SER A 99 -13.67 0.26 16.22
N LEU A 100 -12.64 0.27 15.34
CA LEU A 100 -12.11 -0.93 14.70
C LEU A 100 -10.96 -1.58 15.48
N VAL A 101 -10.02 -0.79 16.00
CA VAL A 101 -8.75 -1.31 16.54
C VAL A 101 -8.39 -0.80 17.93
N GLY A 102 -9.22 0.04 18.53
CA GLY A 102 -8.95 0.66 19.83
C GLY A 102 -8.11 1.92 19.74
N LYS A 103 -8.05 2.64 20.84
CA LYS A 103 -7.40 3.96 20.96
C LYS A 103 -5.89 3.88 20.83
N THR A 104 -5.26 2.89 21.45
CA THR A 104 -3.79 2.75 21.47
C THR A 104 -3.22 2.54 20.06
N ILE A 105 -3.81 1.65 19.27
CA ILE A 105 -3.38 1.42 17.89
C ILE A 105 -3.64 2.67 17.05
N TYR A 106 -4.81 3.29 17.20
CA TYR A 106 -5.12 4.52 16.48
C TYR A 106 -4.08 5.61 16.74
N GLU A 107 -3.84 5.97 18.00
CA GLU A 107 -2.94 7.08 18.35
C GLU A 107 -1.49 6.84 17.93
N LYS A 108 -0.98 5.62 18.10
CA LYS A 108 0.42 5.31 17.82
C LYS A 108 0.69 5.00 16.34
N LEU A 109 -0.24 4.35 15.63
CA LEU A 109 0.08 3.72 14.36
C LEU A 109 -0.82 4.16 13.19
N VAL A 110 -1.94 4.82 13.43
CA VAL A 110 -2.87 5.25 12.38
C VAL A 110 -2.89 6.76 12.22
N LYS A 111 -3.09 7.50 13.31
CA LYS A 111 -3.30 8.95 13.31
C LYS A 111 -2.23 9.72 12.54
N GLY A 112 -0.97 9.59 12.95
CA GLY A 112 0.11 10.38 12.37
C GLY A 112 0.33 10.13 10.88
N TYR A 113 0.22 8.89 10.43
CA TYR A 113 0.31 8.55 9.02
C TYR A 113 -0.87 9.13 8.23
N THR A 114 -2.09 8.96 8.74
CA THR A 114 -3.30 9.44 8.08
C THR A 114 -3.32 10.96 7.96
N GLU A 115 -3.04 11.68 9.03
CA GLU A 115 -3.01 13.14 9.02
C GLU A 115 -1.92 13.69 8.09
N LYS A 116 -0.75 13.03 8.03
CA LYS A 116 0.31 13.37 7.07
C LYS A 116 -0.13 13.17 5.62
N GLN A 117 -0.78 12.06 5.31
CA GLN A 117 -1.24 11.74 3.95
C GLN A 117 -2.32 12.70 3.45
N TRP A 118 -3.25 13.06 4.31
CA TRP A 118 -4.39 13.90 3.94
C TRP A 118 -4.14 15.40 4.16
N GLY A 119 -3.08 15.78 4.88
CA GLY A 119 -2.81 17.17 5.26
C GLY A 119 -3.91 17.78 6.13
N ARG A 120 -4.72 16.96 6.79
CA ARG A 120 -5.89 17.35 7.60
C ARG A 120 -5.98 16.48 8.86
N ARG A 121 -6.67 17.00 9.88
CA ARG A 121 -6.92 16.24 11.11
C ARG A 121 -7.85 15.06 10.84
N ALA A 122 -7.62 13.93 11.51
CA ALA A 122 -8.46 12.74 11.35
C ALA A 122 -9.92 12.98 11.73
N THR A 123 -10.18 13.89 12.67
CA THR A 123 -11.53 14.34 13.07
C THR A 123 -12.30 15.11 11.99
N GLU A 124 -11.61 15.63 10.98
CA GLU A 124 -12.17 16.36 9.85
C GLU A 124 -12.39 15.47 8.60
N LEU A 125 -11.92 14.25 8.66
CA LEU A 125 -12.00 13.29 7.57
C LEU A 125 -13.22 12.37 7.74
N PRO A 126 -13.95 12.05 6.64
CA PRO A 126 -15.09 11.15 6.70
C PRO A 126 -14.73 9.75 7.18
N SER A 127 -15.63 9.11 7.94
CA SER A 127 -15.44 7.76 8.49
C SER A 127 -15.24 6.69 7.42
N PHE A 128 -15.86 6.83 6.23
CA PHE A 128 -15.78 5.85 5.16
C PHE A 128 -14.38 5.68 4.54
N ILE A 129 -13.45 6.59 4.78
CA ILE A 129 -12.05 6.50 4.31
C ILE A 129 -11.38 5.26 4.89
N ILE A 130 -11.68 4.92 6.15
CA ILE A 130 -11.20 3.70 6.80
C ILE A 130 -12.39 2.75 7.04
N LYS A 131 -12.73 1.95 6.05
CA LYS A 131 -13.78 0.92 6.21
C LYS A 131 -13.31 -0.27 7.02
N ARG A 132 -12.02 -0.59 6.98
CA ARG A 132 -11.38 -1.69 7.70
C ARG A 132 -9.90 -1.41 7.89
N LEU A 133 -9.35 -1.90 8.98
CA LEU A 133 -7.91 -1.97 9.22
C LEU A 133 -7.48 -3.43 9.24
N PRO A 134 -6.44 -3.82 8.51
CA PRO A 134 -6.01 -5.22 8.46
C PRO A 134 -5.34 -5.62 9.78
N VAL A 135 -6.05 -6.36 10.59
CA VAL A 135 -5.55 -6.96 11.84
C VAL A 135 -5.29 -8.45 11.62
N ARG A 136 -4.14 -8.93 12.06
CA ARG A 136 -3.72 -10.34 11.92
C ARG A 136 -3.31 -10.89 13.28
N PHE A 137 -3.95 -11.98 13.70
CA PHE A 137 -3.63 -12.64 14.98
C PHE A 137 -2.63 -13.79 14.76
N ILE A 138 -1.56 -13.50 14.03
CA ILE A 138 -0.44 -14.41 13.74
C ILE A 138 0.88 -13.64 13.87
N TYR A 139 1.98 -14.36 14.13
CA TYR A 139 3.35 -13.82 14.16
C TYR A 139 3.96 -13.83 12.75
N ASP A 140 3.47 -12.92 11.88
CA ASP A 140 3.95 -12.77 10.51
C ASP A 140 4.06 -11.30 10.14
N ASN A 141 5.28 -10.85 9.83
CA ASN A 141 5.60 -9.48 9.44
C ASN A 141 5.51 -9.24 7.94
N ASN A 142 5.21 -10.25 7.13
CA ASN A 142 5.02 -10.05 5.71
C ASN A 142 3.77 -9.18 5.47
N TYR A 143 3.95 -8.02 4.85
CA TYR A 143 2.86 -7.08 4.61
C TYR A 143 1.81 -7.64 3.65
N PHE A 144 2.25 -8.31 2.59
CA PHE A 144 1.36 -8.91 1.61
C PHE A 144 0.97 -10.34 2.00
N ARG A 145 -0.21 -10.78 1.57
CA ARG A 145 -0.67 -12.17 1.69
C ARG A 145 -0.49 -12.96 0.41
N ASP A 146 0.08 -12.33 -0.60
CA ASP A 146 0.25 -12.94 -1.90
C ASP A 146 1.37 -13.98 -1.90
N THR A 147 1.20 -14.99 -2.76
CA THR A 147 2.14 -16.10 -2.92
C THR A 147 3.48 -15.63 -3.49
N TYR A 148 3.44 -14.65 -4.37
CA TYR A 148 4.60 -14.11 -5.07
C TYR A 148 4.78 -12.65 -4.73
N GLN A 149 6.02 -12.25 -4.44
CA GLN A 149 6.39 -10.86 -4.26
C GLN A 149 7.89 -10.65 -4.55
N GLY A 150 8.26 -9.44 -4.91
CA GLY A 150 9.65 -9.09 -5.17
C GLY A 150 9.80 -7.73 -5.81
N ILE A 151 11.03 -7.33 -5.97
CA ILE A 151 11.43 -6.12 -6.72
C ILE A 151 12.25 -6.57 -7.92
N PRO A 152 12.00 -6.05 -9.13
CA PRO A 152 12.74 -6.45 -10.31
C PRO A 152 14.21 -6.04 -10.19
N ILE A 153 15.11 -6.96 -10.52
CA ILE A 153 16.54 -6.68 -10.59
C ILE A 153 16.77 -5.71 -11.76
N GLY A 154 17.47 -4.61 -11.49
CA GLY A 154 17.67 -3.53 -12.45
C GLY A 154 16.57 -2.48 -12.52
N GLY A 155 15.51 -2.63 -11.72
CA GLY A 155 14.44 -1.64 -11.58
C GLY A 155 13.26 -1.83 -12.54
N TYR A 156 12.19 -1.11 -12.27
CA TYR A 156 10.93 -1.24 -13.03
C TYR A 156 10.98 -0.66 -14.44
N THR A 157 11.81 0.36 -14.67
CA THR A 157 11.92 1.00 -15.99
C THR A 157 12.26 -0.02 -17.08
N LEU A 158 13.19 -0.93 -16.80
CA LEU A 158 13.60 -1.99 -17.75
C LEU A 158 12.45 -2.96 -18.11
N ILE A 159 11.53 -3.22 -17.21
CA ILE A 159 10.35 -4.05 -17.50
C ILE A 159 9.50 -3.37 -18.56
N ILE A 160 9.22 -2.07 -18.36
CA ILE A 160 8.38 -1.31 -19.28
C ILE A 160 9.05 -1.17 -20.64
N GLU A 161 10.36 -0.91 -20.69
CA GLU A 161 11.13 -0.84 -21.94
C GLU A 161 11.03 -2.16 -22.71
N LYS A 162 11.17 -3.31 -22.02
CA LYS A 162 11.03 -4.61 -22.68
C LYS A 162 9.60 -4.90 -23.13
N MET A 163 8.59 -4.54 -22.33
CA MET A 163 7.17 -4.71 -22.70
C MET A 163 6.80 -3.88 -23.92
N LEU A 164 7.42 -2.70 -24.08
CA LEU A 164 7.17 -1.78 -25.18
C LEU A 164 8.06 -2.04 -26.38
N SER A 165 8.92 -3.05 -26.35
CA SER A 165 9.80 -3.38 -27.47
C SER A 165 8.99 -3.67 -28.74
N GLY A 166 9.29 -2.95 -29.82
CA GLY A 166 8.57 -3.05 -31.09
C GLY A 166 7.23 -2.30 -31.13
N ILE A 167 6.87 -1.56 -30.10
CA ILE A 167 5.67 -0.72 -30.04
C ILE A 167 6.08 0.75 -30.16
N GLU A 168 5.39 1.51 -31.03
CA GLU A 168 5.61 2.95 -31.15
C GLU A 168 5.17 3.64 -29.83
N VAL A 169 6.08 4.43 -29.26
CA VAL A 169 5.84 5.20 -28.03
C VAL A 169 6.05 6.68 -28.30
N LYS A 170 5.02 7.47 -28.08
CA LYS A 170 5.09 8.95 -28.15
C LYS A 170 5.06 9.52 -26.75
N LEU A 171 6.12 10.20 -26.33
CA LEU A 171 6.22 10.93 -25.07
C LEU A 171 5.79 12.38 -25.26
N ASN A 172 5.36 13.02 -24.15
CA ASN A 172 4.88 14.41 -24.15
C ASN A 172 3.77 14.66 -25.18
N TYR A 173 2.85 13.69 -25.28
CA TYR A 173 1.77 13.66 -26.25
C TYR A 173 0.43 13.62 -25.51
N ASP A 174 -0.26 14.76 -25.42
CA ASP A 174 -1.53 14.85 -24.71
C ASP A 174 -2.65 14.18 -25.52
N PHE A 175 -3.35 13.25 -24.88
CA PHE A 175 -4.44 12.50 -25.52
C PHE A 175 -5.58 13.41 -25.98
N PHE A 176 -5.93 14.43 -25.20
CA PHE A 176 -7.09 15.27 -25.52
C PHE A 176 -6.80 16.23 -26.68
N GLU A 177 -5.57 16.69 -26.80
CA GLU A 177 -5.14 17.52 -27.94
C GLU A 177 -5.13 16.75 -29.27
N HIS A 178 -4.88 15.43 -29.21
CA HIS A 178 -4.72 14.58 -30.39
C HIS A 178 -5.82 13.51 -30.56
N LYS A 179 -6.90 13.60 -29.83
CA LYS A 179 -7.97 12.57 -29.76
C LYS A 179 -8.53 12.19 -31.13
N ASP A 180 -8.78 13.18 -31.99
CA ASP A 180 -9.37 12.93 -33.30
C ASP A 180 -8.38 12.35 -34.31
N GLU A 181 -7.09 12.63 -34.17
CA GLU A 181 -6.02 11.96 -34.90
C GLU A 181 -5.91 10.50 -34.48
N LEU A 182 -5.85 10.24 -33.16
CA LEU A 182 -5.72 8.90 -32.62
C LEU A 182 -6.88 7.97 -33.00
N LYS A 183 -8.09 8.50 -33.06
CA LYS A 183 -9.28 7.74 -33.54
C LYS A 183 -9.18 7.29 -34.98
N LYS A 184 -8.35 7.93 -35.80
CA LYS A 184 -8.18 7.56 -37.21
C LYS A 184 -7.16 6.44 -37.43
N ILE A 185 -6.24 6.26 -36.45
CA ILE A 185 -5.14 5.30 -36.54
C ILE A 185 -5.35 4.04 -35.67
N ALA A 186 -6.36 4.03 -34.80
CA ALA A 186 -6.61 2.91 -33.88
C ALA A 186 -8.09 2.53 -33.87
N ASP A 187 -8.38 1.25 -34.02
CA ASP A 187 -9.74 0.69 -33.89
C ASP A 187 -10.25 0.72 -32.44
N ARG A 188 -9.34 0.67 -31.48
CA ARG A 188 -9.66 0.70 -30.05
C ARG A 188 -8.66 1.58 -29.31
N ILE A 189 -9.17 2.37 -28.38
CA ILE A 189 -8.37 3.23 -27.51
C ILE A 189 -8.61 2.80 -26.07
N VAL A 190 -7.51 2.55 -25.34
CA VAL A 190 -7.54 2.31 -23.89
C VAL A 190 -6.91 3.52 -23.21
N PHE A 191 -7.74 4.36 -22.61
CA PHE A 191 -7.28 5.54 -21.87
C PHE A 191 -7.06 5.19 -20.40
N THR A 192 -5.82 5.33 -19.93
CA THR A 192 -5.43 5.05 -18.53
C THR A 192 -5.06 6.32 -17.74
N GLY A 193 -5.43 7.48 -18.27
CA GLY A 193 -5.27 8.77 -17.60
C GLY A 193 -6.28 9.02 -16.47
N PRO A 194 -6.24 10.21 -15.86
CA PRO A 194 -7.19 10.58 -14.81
C PRO A 194 -8.64 10.46 -15.27
N ILE A 195 -9.50 9.88 -14.42
CA ILE A 195 -10.90 9.60 -14.76
C ILE A 195 -11.78 10.86 -14.79
N ASP A 196 -11.29 11.93 -14.22
CA ASP A 196 -11.95 13.23 -14.08
C ASP A 196 -11.61 14.22 -15.22
N LYS A 197 -10.87 13.75 -16.24
CA LYS A 197 -10.51 14.55 -17.43
C LYS A 197 -11.21 14.11 -18.69
#